data_0c92a0062ed8e4cf5d28e866e388f0e8
#
_entry.id   0c92a0062ed8e4cf5d28e866e388f0e8
#
_cell.length_a   1.000
_cell.length_b   1.000
_cell.length_c   1.000
_cell.angle_alpha   90.00
_cell.angle_beta   90.00
_cell.angle_gamma   90.00
#
_symmetry.space_group_name_H-M   'P 1'
#
loop_
_entity.id
_entity.type
_entity.pdbx_description
1 polymer ?
#
loop_
_entity_poly.entity_id
_entity_poly.type
_entity_poly.pdbx_seq_one_letter_code
_entity_poly.pdbx_strand_id
1 'polypeptide(L)'
;MEFLKFAIEDGVASVSINRPPANALSSGLIQEIDKMLDKVENDDSVRVIVLHGDGKFFSAGADIKEFTTVTSGEQFSELASAGQKVFERLESFHKPVIAAIHGAALGGGLELAMGCHIRFVTEKAKLGLPELQLGLIPGFAGTQRLPRYVGVAKAAEMLLTSEPISGEEAVRFGLANHAFTEDELLPKTMELAKKIAKKSPIAMKAALSMLQYTKHQSFHDGVKAEADSFGEVFVSEDAKEGIQAFIEKREPQFKGN
;
A
#
# COMPACT_ATOMS: atom_id res chain seq x y z
N MET A 1 16.98 8.13 7.43
CA MET A 1 15.61 7.99 7.94
C MET A 1 15.73 7.54 9.38
N GLU A 2 14.96 8.13 10.25
CA GLU A 2 14.97 7.83 11.70
C GLU A 2 14.03 6.68 12.03
N PHE A 3 12.86 6.67 11.37
CA PHE A 3 11.75 5.75 11.66
C PHE A 3 11.60 4.63 10.63
N LEU A 4 12.27 4.72 9.49
CA LEU A 4 12.25 3.68 8.46
C LEU A 4 13.61 3.01 8.32
N LYS A 5 13.62 1.67 8.42
CA LYS A 5 14.77 0.85 8.03
C LYS A 5 14.53 0.32 6.62
N PHE A 6 15.59 0.22 5.84
CA PHE A 6 15.52 -0.02 4.42
C PHE A 6 16.61 -0.98 3.97
N ALA A 7 16.22 -2.05 3.27
CA ALA A 7 17.13 -3.00 2.64
C ALA A 7 16.65 -3.34 1.23
N ILE A 8 17.56 -3.48 0.28
CA ILE A 8 17.25 -3.89 -1.10
C ILE A 8 17.91 -5.23 -1.38
N GLU A 9 17.12 -6.19 -1.85
CA GLU A 9 17.58 -7.50 -2.28
C GLU A 9 16.69 -8.02 -3.43
N ASP A 10 17.28 -8.57 -4.48
CA ASP A 10 16.59 -9.20 -5.62
C ASP A 10 15.48 -8.31 -6.25
N GLY A 11 15.71 -7.01 -6.35
CA GLY A 11 14.73 -6.07 -6.90
C GLY A 11 13.62 -5.67 -5.93
N VAL A 12 13.68 -6.12 -4.67
CA VAL A 12 12.69 -5.82 -3.63
C VAL A 12 13.29 -4.89 -2.58
N ALA A 13 12.66 -3.75 -2.36
CA ALA A 13 12.93 -2.89 -1.22
C ALA A 13 12.07 -3.32 -0.02
N SER A 14 12.70 -3.92 0.98
CA SER A 14 12.07 -4.18 2.28
C SER A 14 12.19 -2.94 3.16
N VAL A 15 11.05 -2.40 3.57
CA VAL A 15 10.95 -1.17 4.36
C VAL A 15 10.20 -1.48 5.65
N SER A 16 10.89 -1.40 6.79
CA SER A 16 10.23 -1.59 8.08
C SER A 16 10.00 -0.27 8.80
N ILE A 17 8.80 -0.09 9.33
CA ILE A 17 8.44 0.99 10.23
C ILE A 17 8.97 0.63 11.62
N ASN A 18 9.85 1.46 12.15
CA ASN A 18 10.48 1.27 13.45
C ASN A 18 10.35 2.53 14.31
N ARG A 19 9.18 2.73 14.87
CA ARG A 19 8.87 3.82 15.80
C ARG A 19 8.15 3.26 17.03
N PRO A 20 8.94 2.65 17.96
CA PRO A 20 8.35 2.05 19.15
C PRO A 20 7.61 3.08 20.02
N PRO A 21 6.59 2.64 20.82
CA PRO A 21 6.23 1.24 21.02
C PRO A 21 5.23 0.67 20.01
N ALA A 22 4.56 1.50 19.20
CA ALA A 22 3.39 1.08 18.44
C ALA A 22 3.39 1.55 16.97
N ASN A 23 4.52 2.02 16.45
CA ASN A 23 4.65 2.53 15.09
C ASN A 23 3.59 3.59 14.74
N ALA A 24 3.31 4.50 15.72
CA ALA A 24 2.35 5.57 15.52
C ALA A 24 2.82 6.53 14.41
N LEU A 25 1.90 6.92 13.54
CA LEU A 25 2.16 7.79 12.40
C LEU A 25 2.24 9.24 12.88
N SER A 26 3.47 9.70 13.15
CA SER A 26 3.75 11.13 13.31
C SER A 26 3.93 11.81 11.96
N SER A 27 3.83 13.12 11.94
CA SER A 27 4.15 13.93 10.75
C SER A 27 5.54 13.64 10.21
N GLY A 28 6.52 13.40 11.09
CA GLY A 28 7.88 13.00 10.72
C GLY A 28 7.94 11.64 10.00
N LEU A 29 7.23 10.62 10.51
CA LEU A 29 7.16 9.32 9.86
C LEU A 29 6.45 9.39 8.50
N ILE A 30 5.36 10.16 8.39
CA ILE A 30 4.64 10.36 7.11
C ILE A 30 5.58 11.03 6.09
N GLN A 31 6.35 12.03 6.50
CA GLN A 31 7.36 12.66 5.63
C GLN A 31 8.49 11.69 5.24
N GLU A 32 8.88 10.77 6.13
CA GLU A 32 9.87 9.76 5.78
C GLU A 32 9.34 8.74 4.77
N ILE A 33 8.05 8.39 4.84
CA ILE A 33 7.40 7.56 3.81
C ILE A 33 7.46 8.27 2.45
N ASP A 34 7.17 9.57 2.39
CA ASP A 34 7.28 10.35 1.16
C ASP A 34 8.71 10.39 0.61
N LYS A 35 9.70 10.66 1.47
CA LYS A 35 11.12 10.63 1.11
C LYS A 35 11.60 9.23 0.68
N MET A 36 11.03 8.18 1.25
CA MET A 36 11.31 6.81 0.83
C MET A 36 10.81 6.58 -0.60
N LEU A 37 9.61 7.08 -0.94
CA LEU A 37 9.10 7.03 -2.31
C LEU A 37 10.01 7.79 -3.27
N ASP A 38 10.47 9.02 -2.93
CA ASP A 38 11.45 9.78 -3.73
C ASP A 38 12.71 8.95 -4.00
N LYS A 39 13.23 8.30 -2.96
CA LYS A 39 14.45 7.50 -3.05
C LYS A 39 14.33 6.32 -4.01
N VAL A 40 13.17 5.65 -4.02
CA VAL A 40 12.98 4.44 -4.83
C VAL A 40 12.35 4.72 -6.19
N GLU A 41 11.83 5.93 -6.43
CA GLU A 41 11.10 6.27 -7.64
C GLU A 41 11.91 6.05 -8.91
N ASN A 42 13.16 6.51 -8.90
CA ASN A 42 14.10 6.43 -10.03
C ASN A 42 15.25 5.44 -9.77
N ASP A 43 15.13 4.56 -8.79
CA ASP A 43 16.13 3.53 -8.50
C ASP A 43 15.77 2.23 -9.23
N ASP A 44 16.46 1.95 -10.35
CA ASP A 44 16.22 0.75 -11.16
C ASP A 44 16.54 -0.56 -10.44
N SER A 45 17.28 -0.51 -9.33
CA SER A 45 17.52 -1.68 -8.48
C SER A 45 16.28 -2.08 -7.68
N VAL A 46 15.27 -1.18 -7.57
CA VAL A 46 14.01 -1.42 -6.86
C VAL A 46 12.87 -1.57 -7.86
N ARG A 47 12.22 -2.72 -7.85
CA ARG A 47 11.04 -3.02 -8.68
C ARG A 47 9.76 -3.20 -7.89
N VAL A 48 9.88 -3.58 -6.61
CA VAL A 48 8.76 -3.80 -5.67
C VAL A 48 9.14 -3.29 -4.30
N ILE A 49 8.18 -2.77 -3.57
CA ILE A 49 8.34 -2.33 -2.18
C ILE A 49 7.51 -3.26 -1.29
N VAL A 50 8.11 -3.75 -0.21
CA VAL A 50 7.42 -4.46 0.88
C VAL A 50 7.49 -3.57 2.11
N LEU A 51 6.32 -3.10 2.58
CA LEU A 51 6.19 -2.29 3.78
C LEU A 51 5.67 -3.17 4.93
N HIS A 52 6.38 -3.17 6.04
CA HIS A 52 6.01 -3.91 7.25
C HIS A 52 6.35 -3.12 8.51
N GLY A 53 5.92 -3.58 9.68
CA GLY A 53 6.27 -2.96 10.96
C GLY A 53 7.30 -3.77 11.73
N ASP A 54 8.09 -3.12 12.56
CA ASP A 54 8.90 -3.78 13.60
C ASP A 54 8.09 -3.87 14.92
N GLY A 55 8.36 -4.89 15.72
CA GLY A 55 7.73 -5.09 17.03
C GLY A 55 6.33 -5.71 16.92
N LYS A 56 5.35 -5.20 17.69
CA LYS A 56 4.02 -5.82 17.83
C LYS A 56 2.96 -5.29 16.84
N PHE A 57 3.23 -4.19 16.16
CA PHE A 57 2.26 -3.49 15.33
C PHE A 57 2.81 -3.25 13.92
N PHE A 58 1.96 -3.38 12.94
CA PHE A 58 2.22 -2.70 11.67
C PHE A 58 2.21 -1.18 11.91
N SER A 59 1.08 -0.65 12.40
CA SER A 59 0.96 0.70 12.94
C SER A 59 -0.35 0.83 13.73
N ALA A 60 -0.27 1.45 14.91
CA ALA A 60 -1.44 1.70 15.76
C ALA A 60 -2.24 2.96 15.39
N GLY A 61 -1.89 3.63 14.29
CA GLY A 61 -2.58 4.82 13.82
C GLY A 61 -1.81 6.11 14.03
N ALA A 62 -2.51 7.24 13.92
CA ALA A 62 -1.93 8.56 14.06
C ALA A 62 -1.31 8.78 15.47
N ASP A 63 -0.28 9.61 15.53
CA ASP A 63 0.30 10.00 16.82
C ASP A 63 -0.61 11.02 17.51
N ILE A 64 -1.45 10.53 18.41
CA ILE A 64 -2.42 11.35 19.15
C ILE A 64 -1.74 12.48 19.96
N LYS A 65 -0.46 12.34 20.30
CA LYS A 65 0.28 13.41 20.98
C LYS A 65 0.44 14.65 20.10
N GLU A 66 0.57 14.47 18.79
CA GLU A 66 0.62 15.63 17.88
C GLU A 66 -0.72 16.36 17.83
N PHE A 67 -1.84 15.69 18.06
CA PHE A 67 -3.17 16.33 18.10
C PHE A 67 -3.30 17.33 19.26
N THR A 68 -2.58 17.12 20.37
CA THR A 68 -2.62 18.04 21.52
C THR A 68 -1.91 19.37 21.24
N THR A 69 -1.11 19.45 20.17
CA THR A 69 -0.41 20.66 19.76
C THR A 69 -1.18 21.49 18.73
N VAL A 70 -2.23 20.90 18.14
CA VAL A 70 -3.09 21.56 17.15
C VAL A 70 -4.15 22.38 17.88
N THR A 71 -4.27 23.66 17.53
CA THR A 71 -5.15 24.61 18.22
C THR A 71 -6.38 25.01 17.42
N SER A 72 -6.47 24.65 16.13
CA SER A 72 -7.62 24.96 15.29
C SER A 72 -7.98 23.83 14.35
N GLY A 73 -9.26 23.77 13.92
CA GLY A 73 -9.73 22.81 12.93
C GLY A 73 -9.04 22.98 11.56
N GLU A 74 -8.65 24.20 11.22
CA GLU A 74 -7.92 24.50 9.97
C GLU A 74 -6.53 23.84 9.97
N GLN A 75 -5.76 24.02 11.04
CA GLN A 75 -4.45 23.38 11.20
C GLN A 75 -4.57 21.84 11.14
N PHE A 76 -5.62 21.29 11.77
CA PHE A 76 -5.87 19.86 11.72
C PHE A 76 -6.19 19.36 10.30
N SER A 77 -6.99 20.14 9.55
CA SER A 77 -7.33 19.87 8.16
C SER A 77 -6.09 19.88 7.25
N GLU A 78 -5.18 20.82 7.45
CA GLU A 78 -3.90 20.90 6.72
C GLU A 78 -3.02 19.67 7.01
N LEU A 79 -2.95 19.25 8.26
CA LEU A 79 -2.17 18.08 8.68
C LEU A 79 -2.74 16.79 8.09
N ALA A 80 -4.06 16.64 8.12
CA ALA A 80 -4.76 15.52 7.48
C ALA A 80 -4.53 15.54 5.96
N SER A 81 -4.66 16.68 5.30
CA SER A 81 -4.43 16.83 3.87
C SER A 81 -3.00 16.48 3.46
N ALA A 82 -1.99 16.85 4.27
CA ALA A 82 -0.61 16.47 4.01
C ALA A 82 -0.42 14.93 4.04
N GLY A 83 -1.00 14.26 5.03
CA GLY A 83 -0.96 12.79 5.10
C GLY A 83 -1.75 12.12 3.98
N GLN A 84 -2.91 12.66 3.61
CA GLN A 84 -3.71 12.18 2.47
C GLN A 84 -2.88 12.19 1.18
N LYS A 85 -2.16 13.26 0.89
CA LYS A 85 -1.30 13.38 -0.31
C LYS A 85 -0.23 12.29 -0.37
N VAL A 86 0.42 11.98 0.75
CA VAL A 86 1.44 10.93 0.81
C VAL A 86 0.80 9.55 0.55
N PHE A 87 -0.38 9.29 1.13
CA PHE A 87 -1.07 8.01 0.92
C PHE A 87 -1.68 7.87 -0.48
N GLU A 88 -2.11 8.98 -1.10
CA GLU A 88 -2.52 9.01 -2.50
C GLU A 88 -1.32 8.75 -3.43
N ARG A 89 -0.16 9.35 -3.14
CA ARG A 89 1.08 9.07 -3.87
C ARG A 89 1.46 7.60 -3.77
N LEU A 90 1.37 7.02 -2.58
CA LEU A 90 1.62 5.59 -2.36
C LEU A 90 0.66 4.72 -3.19
N GLU A 91 -0.62 5.07 -3.19
CA GLU A 91 -1.69 4.36 -3.91
C GLU A 91 -1.57 4.45 -5.44
N SER A 92 -1.01 5.55 -5.95
CA SER A 92 -0.76 5.79 -7.38
C SER A 92 0.69 5.51 -7.78
N PHE A 93 1.52 4.98 -6.88
CA PHE A 93 2.93 4.77 -7.16
C PHE A 93 3.12 3.74 -8.27
N HIS A 94 4.04 4.03 -9.19
CA HIS A 94 4.23 3.22 -10.39
C HIS A 94 5.00 1.90 -10.16
N LYS A 95 5.53 1.68 -8.95
CA LYS A 95 6.10 0.40 -8.52
C LYS A 95 5.16 -0.26 -7.52
N PRO A 96 4.93 -1.59 -7.59
CA PRO A 96 4.05 -2.27 -6.65
C PRO A 96 4.50 -2.10 -5.21
N VAL A 97 3.54 -1.82 -4.33
CA VAL A 97 3.75 -1.74 -2.87
C VAL A 97 2.89 -2.79 -2.20
N ILE A 98 3.51 -3.63 -1.40
CA ILE A 98 2.86 -4.71 -0.65
C ILE A 98 2.97 -4.40 0.83
N ALA A 99 1.86 -4.33 1.54
CA ALA A 99 1.84 -4.25 2.99
C ALA A 99 1.83 -5.67 3.59
N ALA A 100 2.79 -5.96 4.45
CA ALA A 100 2.81 -7.17 5.29
C ALA A 100 2.39 -6.77 6.71
N ILE A 101 1.16 -7.11 7.08
CA ILE A 101 0.51 -6.63 8.29
C ILE A 101 0.50 -7.75 9.34
N HIS A 102 1.41 -7.66 10.29
CA HIS A 102 1.37 -8.47 11.51
C HIS A 102 0.76 -7.67 12.65
N GLY A 103 0.18 -8.35 13.63
CA GLY A 103 -0.36 -7.73 14.83
C GLY A 103 -1.55 -6.80 14.54
N ALA A 104 -1.34 -5.50 14.48
CA ALA A 104 -2.42 -4.56 14.26
C ALA A 104 -2.08 -3.45 13.26
N ALA A 105 -3.09 -3.10 12.44
CA ALA A 105 -3.14 -1.90 11.61
C ALA A 105 -4.44 -1.16 11.96
N LEU A 106 -4.34 -0.11 12.77
CA LEU A 106 -5.50 0.61 13.30
C LEU A 106 -5.48 2.08 12.86
N GLY A 107 -6.65 2.67 12.66
CA GLY A 107 -6.77 4.06 12.27
C GLY A 107 -5.91 4.42 11.07
N GLY A 108 -5.11 5.47 11.18
CA GLY A 108 -4.14 5.85 10.16
C GLY A 108 -3.22 4.73 9.68
N GLY A 109 -2.94 3.71 10.53
CA GLY A 109 -2.18 2.53 10.15
C GLY A 109 -2.90 1.65 9.13
N LEU A 110 -4.21 1.48 9.28
CA LEU A 110 -5.03 0.81 8.26
C LEU A 110 -5.17 1.68 7.01
N GLU A 111 -5.29 3.00 7.18
CA GLU A 111 -5.36 3.94 6.04
C GLU A 111 -4.08 3.90 5.20
N LEU A 112 -2.90 3.83 5.83
CA LEU A 112 -1.61 3.60 5.18
C LEU A 112 -1.59 2.25 4.43
N ALA A 113 -2.03 1.18 5.09
CA ALA A 113 -2.09 -0.15 4.48
C ALA A 113 -3.04 -0.20 3.28
N MET A 114 -4.18 0.52 3.33
CA MET A 114 -5.12 0.64 2.20
C MET A 114 -4.55 1.47 1.03
N GLY A 115 -3.57 2.33 1.28
CA GLY A 115 -2.79 3.00 0.24
C GLY A 115 -1.80 2.08 -0.47
N CYS A 116 -1.47 0.91 0.06
CA CYS A 116 -0.65 -0.07 -0.65
C CYS A 116 -1.49 -0.84 -1.69
N HIS A 117 -0.84 -1.39 -2.73
CA HIS A 117 -1.52 -2.12 -3.80
C HIS A 117 -2.02 -3.50 -3.32
N ILE A 118 -1.21 -4.21 -2.53
CA ILE A 118 -1.48 -5.56 -2.02
C ILE A 118 -1.32 -5.56 -0.51
N ARG A 119 -2.15 -6.33 0.19
CA ARG A 119 -2.10 -6.52 1.65
C ARG A 119 -2.09 -8.00 1.98
N PHE A 120 -1.01 -8.45 2.61
CA PHE A 120 -0.92 -9.74 3.28
C PHE A 120 -1.00 -9.51 4.79
N VAL A 121 -1.68 -10.37 5.49
CA VAL A 121 -1.95 -10.19 6.93
C VAL A 121 -1.65 -11.47 7.69
N THR A 122 -1.41 -11.38 8.99
CA THR A 122 -1.52 -12.57 9.84
C THR A 122 -3.00 -12.89 10.12
N GLU A 123 -3.33 -14.17 10.32
CA GLU A 123 -4.70 -14.63 10.59
C GLU A 123 -5.37 -13.86 11.73
N LYS A 124 -4.60 -13.55 12.77
CA LYS A 124 -5.05 -12.88 13.99
C LYS A 124 -4.78 -11.37 14.01
N ALA A 125 -4.30 -10.79 12.92
CA ALA A 125 -4.12 -9.35 12.82
C ALA A 125 -5.42 -8.61 13.13
N LYS A 126 -5.30 -7.40 13.69
CA LYS A 126 -6.46 -6.53 13.96
C LYS A 126 -6.45 -5.37 12.99
N LEU A 127 -7.49 -5.27 12.15
CA LEU A 127 -7.63 -4.23 11.16
C LEU A 127 -8.91 -3.43 11.43
N GLY A 128 -8.80 -2.12 11.68
CA GLY A 128 -9.96 -1.29 12.00
C GLY A 128 -9.69 0.20 11.95
N LEU A 129 -10.77 0.97 11.99
CA LEU A 129 -10.77 2.44 12.02
C LEU A 129 -11.50 2.91 13.29
N PRO A 130 -10.81 2.96 14.45
CA PRO A 130 -11.45 3.20 15.75
C PRO A 130 -11.58 4.70 16.10
N GLU A 131 -11.45 5.61 15.14
CA GLU A 131 -11.43 7.05 15.36
C GLU A 131 -12.68 7.59 16.07
N LEU A 132 -13.84 6.96 15.86
CA LEU A 132 -15.09 7.37 16.50
C LEU A 132 -15.06 7.21 18.03
N GLN A 133 -14.21 6.32 18.57
CA GLN A 133 -14.00 6.22 20.03
C GLN A 133 -13.40 7.50 20.62
N LEU A 134 -12.74 8.31 19.79
CA LEU A 134 -12.17 9.60 20.16
C LEU A 134 -13.07 10.77 19.76
N GLY A 135 -14.28 10.51 19.25
CA GLY A 135 -15.15 11.55 18.68
C GLY A 135 -14.65 12.13 17.36
N LEU A 136 -13.77 11.40 16.67
CA LEU A 136 -13.18 11.80 15.39
C LEU A 136 -13.64 10.88 14.26
N ILE A 137 -13.31 11.25 13.04
CA ILE A 137 -13.44 10.39 11.85
C ILE A 137 -12.04 10.07 11.29
N PRO A 138 -11.87 9.00 10.49
CA PRO A 138 -10.62 8.73 9.78
C PRO A 138 -10.14 9.96 8.99
N GLY A 139 -8.89 10.36 9.20
CA GLY A 139 -8.33 11.59 8.64
C GLY A 139 -7.54 11.41 7.33
N PHE A 140 -7.12 10.17 7.01
CA PHE A 140 -6.29 9.87 5.83
C PHE A 140 -7.06 9.10 4.74
N ALA A 141 -8.34 9.49 4.53
CA ALA A 141 -9.26 8.95 3.55
C ALA A 141 -9.75 7.50 3.80
N GLY A 142 -9.71 7.02 5.04
CA GLY A 142 -10.25 5.70 5.42
C GLY A 142 -11.72 5.54 5.10
N THR A 143 -12.54 6.58 5.29
CA THR A 143 -13.97 6.57 4.93
C THR A 143 -14.22 6.40 3.44
N GLN A 144 -13.24 6.75 2.61
CA GLN A 144 -13.32 6.64 1.15
C GLN A 144 -12.71 5.34 0.61
N ARG A 145 -11.64 4.84 1.26
CA ARG A 145 -10.95 3.61 0.82
C ARG A 145 -11.63 2.35 1.33
N LEU A 146 -12.00 2.30 2.61
CA LEU A 146 -12.56 1.08 3.22
C LEU A 146 -13.78 0.54 2.46
N PRO A 147 -14.79 1.35 2.08
CA PRO A 147 -15.97 0.85 1.37
C PRO A 147 -15.66 0.23 0.00
N ARG A 148 -14.56 0.61 -0.64
CA ARG A 148 -14.14 0.03 -1.94
C ARG A 148 -13.68 -1.42 -1.81
N TYR A 149 -13.17 -1.80 -0.63
CA TYR A 149 -12.71 -3.15 -0.35
C TYR A 149 -13.83 -4.03 0.23
N VAL A 150 -14.52 -3.53 1.27
CA VAL A 150 -15.45 -4.36 2.06
C VAL A 150 -16.93 -4.10 1.76
N GLY A 151 -17.22 -3.15 0.87
CA GLY A 151 -18.57 -2.65 0.63
C GLY A 151 -19.05 -1.68 1.71
N VAL A 152 -20.07 -0.85 1.38
CA VAL A 152 -20.54 0.24 2.26
C VAL A 152 -21.11 -0.29 3.58
N ALA A 153 -21.85 -1.40 3.55
CA ALA A 153 -22.50 -1.95 4.75
C ALA A 153 -21.46 -2.40 5.80
N LYS A 154 -20.43 -3.16 5.38
CA LYS A 154 -19.38 -3.61 6.31
C LYS A 154 -18.48 -2.45 6.74
N ALA A 155 -18.21 -1.51 5.87
CA ALA A 155 -17.48 -0.30 6.24
C ALA A 155 -18.23 0.52 7.30
N ALA A 156 -19.55 0.69 7.16
CA ALA A 156 -20.37 1.36 8.15
C ALA A 156 -20.34 0.64 9.51
N GLU A 157 -20.46 -0.69 9.51
CA GLU A 157 -20.34 -1.49 10.74
C GLU A 157 -18.99 -1.25 11.41
N MET A 158 -17.88 -1.41 10.71
CA MET A 158 -16.53 -1.23 11.25
C MET A 158 -16.29 0.19 11.78
N LEU A 159 -16.76 1.21 11.06
CA LEU A 159 -16.62 2.60 11.47
C LEU A 159 -17.48 2.92 12.71
N LEU A 160 -18.76 2.57 12.69
CA LEU A 160 -19.71 2.96 13.74
C LEU A 160 -19.50 2.18 15.04
N THR A 161 -19.09 0.92 14.96
CA THR A 161 -18.74 0.12 16.14
C THR A 161 -17.32 0.40 16.63
N SER A 162 -16.45 0.89 15.75
CA SER A 162 -14.99 1.00 16.00
C SER A 162 -14.34 -0.35 16.33
N GLU A 163 -14.97 -1.46 16.02
CA GLU A 163 -14.45 -2.80 16.27
C GLU A 163 -13.55 -3.24 15.11
N PRO A 164 -12.32 -3.72 15.39
CA PRO A 164 -11.46 -4.26 14.37
C PRO A 164 -11.92 -5.65 13.93
N ILE A 165 -11.69 -5.98 12.67
CA ILE A 165 -11.84 -7.33 12.13
C ILE A 165 -10.52 -8.10 12.20
N SER A 166 -10.57 -9.43 12.19
CA SER A 166 -9.39 -10.30 12.12
C SER A 166 -8.78 -10.31 10.72
N GLY A 167 -7.55 -10.82 10.59
CA GLY A 167 -6.91 -11.00 9.28
C GLY A 167 -7.68 -11.97 8.39
N GLU A 168 -8.24 -13.07 8.94
CA GLU A 168 -9.09 -13.99 8.20
C GLU A 168 -10.37 -13.30 7.68
N GLU A 169 -11.00 -12.47 8.52
CA GLU A 169 -12.15 -11.68 8.11
C GLU A 169 -11.77 -10.65 7.05
N ALA A 170 -10.60 -10.01 7.16
CA ALA A 170 -10.11 -9.06 6.17
C ALA A 170 -9.98 -9.71 4.79
N VAL A 171 -9.50 -10.96 4.71
CA VAL A 171 -9.48 -11.73 3.45
C VAL A 171 -10.91 -12.02 2.98
N ARG A 172 -11.78 -12.49 3.85
CA ARG A 172 -13.17 -12.82 3.51
C ARG A 172 -13.94 -11.62 2.95
N PHE A 173 -13.68 -10.41 3.46
CA PHE A 173 -14.32 -9.20 2.98
C PHE A 173 -13.56 -8.48 1.85
N GLY A 174 -12.41 -8.98 1.40
CA GLY A 174 -11.63 -8.40 0.32
C GLY A 174 -10.72 -7.23 0.74
N LEU A 175 -10.59 -6.95 2.05
CA LEU A 175 -9.66 -5.94 2.56
C LEU A 175 -8.20 -6.39 2.46
N ALA A 176 -7.94 -7.69 2.60
CA ALA A 176 -6.63 -8.30 2.42
C ALA A 176 -6.66 -9.40 1.35
N ASN A 177 -5.52 -9.67 0.72
CA ASN A 177 -5.40 -10.68 -0.34
C ASN A 177 -5.23 -12.08 0.23
N HIS A 178 -4.41 -12.23 1.29
CA HIS A 178 -4.13 -13.51 1.94
C HIS A 178 -3.86 -13.32 3.44
N ALA A 179 -4.21 -14.34 4.22
CA ALA A 179 -3.87 -14.46 5.64
C ALA A 179 -2.92 -15.65 5.84
N PHE A 180 -1.93 -15.48 6.70
CA PHE A 180 -0.88 -16.46 7.00
C PHE A 180 -0.66 -16.56 8.51
N THR A 181 0.05 -17.59 8.94
CA THR A 181 0.63 -17.61 10.29
C THR A 181 1.68 -16.51 10.44
N GLU A 182 2.03 -16.16 11.67
CA GLU A 182 3.01 -15.09 11.93
C GLU A 182 4.38 -15.40 11.28
N ASP A 183 4.82 -16.65 11.38
CA ASP A 183 6.11 -17.11 10.82
C ASP A 183 6.12 -17.12 9.28
N GLU A 184 4.96 -17.29 8.65
CA GLU A 184 4.84 -17.37 7.19
C GLU A 184 4.64 -16.02 6.51
N LEU A 185 4.10 -15.03 7.20
CA LEU A 185 3.68 -13.75 6.60
C LEU A 185 4.80 -13.09 5.79
N LEU A 186 5.93 -12.80 6.43
CA LEU A 186 7.02 -12.09 5.74
C LEU A 186 7.69 -12.95 4.66
N PRO A 187 8.02 -14.24 4.89
CA PRO A 187 8.49 -15.12 3.84
C PRO A 187 7.57 -15.19 2.61
N LYS A 188 6.25 -15.35 2.80
CA LYS A 188 5.27 -15.40 1.71
C LYS A 188 5.12 -14.05 1.00
N THR A 189 5.22 -12.96 1.72
CA THR A 189 5.22 -11.61 1.12
C THR A 189 6.45 -11.41 0.25
N MET A 190 7.64 -11.79 0.71
CA MET A 190 8.89 -11.70 -0.04
C MET A 190 8.90 -12.64 -1.26
N GLU A 191 8.33 -13.83 -1.15
CA GLU A 191 8.15 -14.76 -2.29
C GLU A 191 7.32 -14.11 -3.40
N LEU A 192 6.16 -13.51 -3.05
CA LEU A 192 5.33 -12.77 -4.00
C LEU A 192 6.08 -11.56 -4.59
N ALA A 193 6.75 -10.77 -3.75
CA ALA A 193 7.48 -9.59 -4.19
C ALA A 193 8.59 -9.94 -5.19
N LYS A 194 9.39 -10.98 -4.93
CA LYS A 194 10.42 -11.49 -5.86
C LYS A 194 9.82 -12.01 -7.17
N LYS A 195 8.65 -12.64 -7.12
CA LYS A 195 7.91 -13.07 -8.33
C LYS A 195 7.44 -11.87 -9.17
N ILE A 196 6.95 -10.82 -8.53
CA ILE A 196 6.54 -9.58 -9.19
C ILE A 196 7.75 -8.84 -9.75
N ALA A 197 8.87 -8.77 -9.02
CA ALA A 197 10.10 -8.10 -9.44
C ALA A 197 10.71 -8.66 -10.74
N LYS A 198 10.34 -9.89 -11.12
CA LYS A 198 10.73 -10.50 -12.41
C LYS A 198 9.90 -10.01 -13.61
N LYS A 199 8.86 -9.20 -13.40
CA LYS A 199 8.02 -8.68 -14.49
C LYS A 199 8.63 -7.42 -15.10
N SER A 200 8.22 -7.11 -16.33
CA SER A 200 8.61 -5.85 -17.00
C SER A 200 8.18 -4.64 -16.17
N PRO A 201 9.11 -3.74 -15.79
CA PRO A 201 8.76 -2.50 -15.10
C PRO A 201 7.78 -1.62 -15.88
N ILE A 202 7.93 -1.58 -17.21
CA ILE A 202 7.05 -0.81 -18.10
C ILE A 202 5.62 -1.35 -18.05
N ALA A 203 5.46 -2.67 -18.19
CA ALA A 203 4.15 -3.31 -18.13
C ALA A 203 3.51 -3.20 -16.74
N MET A 204 4.31 -3.30 -15.66
CA MET A 204 3.81 -3.09 -14.30
C MET A 204 3.32 -1.66 -14.08
N LYS A 205 4.10 -0.66 -14.51
CA LYS A 205 3.71 0.75 -14.43
C LYS A 205 2.41 1.00 -15.19
N ALA A 206 2.30 0.51 -16.44
CA ALA A 206 1.10 0.63 -17.24
C ALA A 206 -0.12 -0.01 -16.55
N ALA A 207 0.01 -1.26 -16.08
CA ALA A 207 -1.08 -1.96 -15.41
C ALA A 207 -1.55 -1.23 -14.13
N LEU A 208 -0.62 -0.77 -13.28
CA LEU A 208 -0.96 0.00 -12.08
C LEU A 208 -1.66 1.33 -12.43
N SER A 209 -1.21 2.02 -13.48
CA SER A 209 -1.86 3.23 -13.95
C SER A 209 -3.29 2.97 -14.43
N MET A 210 -3.53 1.87 -15.17
CA MET A 210 -4.88 1.52 -15.63
C MET A 210 -5.83 1.20 -14.47
N LEU A 211 -5.35 0.58 -13.39
CA LEU A 211 -6.16 0.33 -12.21
C LEU A 211 -6.66 1.63 -11.54
N GLN A 212 -5.96 2.76 -11.68
CA GLN A 212 -6.42 4.05 -11.13
C GLN A 212 -7.71 4.54 -11.81
N TYR A 213 -7.92 4.23 -13.09
CA TYR A 213 -9.15 4.60 -13.79
C TYR A 213 -10.40 4.03 -13.13
N THR A 214 -10.32 2.84 -12.55
CA THR A 214 -11.45 2.21 -11.84
C THR A 214 -11.94 2.99 -10.63
N LYS A 215 -11.16 3.95 -10.14
CA LYS A 215 -11.48 4.72 -8.93
C LYS A 215 -12.24 6.00 -9.21
N HIS A 216 -11.96 6.67 -10.32
CA HIS A 216 -12.38 8.04 -10.54
C HIS A 216 -12.99 8.31 -11.91
N GLN A 217 -12.95 7.35 -12.84
CA GLN A 217 -13.33 7.58 -14.22
C GLN A 217 -14.37 6.58 -14.73
N SER A 218 -14.97 6.86 -15.88
CA SER A 218 -15.91 5.95 -16.48
C SER A 218 -15.21 4.70 -17.02
N PHE A 219 -15.94 3.58 -17.07
CA PHE A 219 -15.43 2.33 -17.65
C PHE A 219 -14.90 2.54 -19.09
N HIS A 220 -15.61 3.32 -19.90
CA HIS A 220 -15.22 3.55 -21.29
C HIS A 220 -13.94 4.37 -21.43
N ASP A 221 -13.71 5.35 -20.53
CA ASP A 221 -12.46 6.10 -20.52
C ASP A 221 -11.27 5.18 -20.14
N GLY A 222 -11.48 4.29 -19.18
CA GLY A 222 -10.49 3.28 -18.80
C GLY A 222 -10.16 2.33 -19.95
N VAL A 223 -11.16 1.80 -20.64
CA VAL A 223 -10.97 0.90 -21.80
C VAL A 223 -10.21 1.59 -22.94
N LYS A 224 -10.51 2.86 -23.21
CA LYS A 224 -9.77 3.63 -24.22
C LYS A 224 -8.31 3.84 -23.81
N ALA A 225 -8.08 4.28 -22.58
CA ALA A 225 -6.73 4.48 -22.06
C ALA A 225 -5.91 3.17 -22.05
N GLU A 226 -6.56 2.03 -21.76
CA GLU A 226 -5.92 0.71 -21.80
C GLU A 226 -5.45 0.36 -23.23
N ALA A 227 -6.25 0.62 -24.25
CA ALA A 227 -5.86 0.38 -25.64
C ALA A 227 -4.67 1.24 -26.05
N ASP A 228 -4.67 2.53 -25.69
CA ASP A 228 -3.57 3.46 -25.94
C ASP A 228 -2.30 2.99 -25.21
N SER A 229 -2.40 2.67 -23.93
CA SER A 229 -1.29 2.19 -23.10
C SER A 229 -0.75 0.83 -23.60
N PHE A 230 -1.63 -0.07 -24.07
CA PHE A 230 -1.20 -1.34 -24.65
C PHE A 230 -0.31 -1.12 -25.89
N GLY A 231 -0.69 -0.15 -26.75
CA GLY A 231 0.12 0.23 -27.92
C GLY A 231 1.49 0.74 -27.52
N GLU A 232 1.59 1.58 -26.49
CA GLU A 232 2.86 2.09 -25.98
C GLU A 232 3.74 0.97 -25.40
N VAL A 233 3.16 0.06 -24.58
CA VAL A 233 3.89 -1.07 -24.01
C VAL A 233 4.36 -2.03 -25.10
N PHE A 234 3.54 -2.29 -26.13
CA PHE A 234 3.82 -3.26 -27.19
C PHE A 234 5.10 -2.95 -27.97
N VAL A 235 5.45 -1.68 -28.15
CA VAL A 235 6.66 -1.27 -28.89
C VAL A 235 7.93 -1.28 -28.04
N SER A 236 7.83 -1.52 -26.73
CA SER A 236 9.00 -1.57 -25.82
C SER A 236 9.93 -2.76 -26.11
N GLU A 237 11.19 -2.64 -25.75
CA GLU A 237 12.13 -3.76 -25.82
C GLU A 237 11.75 -4.89 -24.86
N ASP A 238 11.18 -4.57 -23.69
CA ASP A 238 10.66 -5.57 -22.76
C ASP A 238 9.51 -6.41 -23.38
N ALA A 239 8.63 -5.81 -24.15
CA ALA A 239 7.55 -6.56 -24.83
C ALA A 239 8.12 -7.49 -25.90
N LYS A 240 9.08 -7.03 -26.69
CA LYS A 240 9.77 -7.87 -27.68
C LYS A 240 10.48 -9.04 -27.03
N GLU A 241 11.22 -8.78 -25.95
CA GLU A 241 11.90 -9.81 -25.15
C GLU A 241 10.89 -10.82 -24.58
N GLY A 242 9.78 -10.36 -24.01
CA GLY A 242 8.76 -11.22 -23.45
C GLY A 242 8.12 -12.14 -24.48
N ILE A 243 7.80 -11.61 -25.67
CA ILE A 243 7.24 -12.39 -26.79
C ILE A 243 8.26 -13.41 -27.28
N GLN A 244 9.52 -13.00 -27.50
CA GLN A 244 10.58 -13.88 -27.98
C GLN A 244 10.87 -15.01 -26.97
N ALA A 245 10.99 -14.68 -25.69
CA ALA A 245 11.20 -15.64 -24.61
C ALA A 245 10.08 -16.68 -24.54
N PHE A 246 8.82 -16.25 -24.72
CA PHE A 246 7.67 -17.13 -24.77
C PHE A 246 7.74 -18.13 -25.94
N ILE A 247 8.10 -17.66 -27.14
CA ILE A 247 8.28 -18.51 -28.34
C ILE A 247 9.41 -19.51 -28.12
N GLU A 248 10.51 -19.09 -27.52
CA GLU A 248 11.71 -19.89 -27.24
C GLU A 248 11.57 -20.79 -25.99
N LYS A 249 10.49 -20.67 -25.24
CA LYS A 249 10.22 -21.40 -23.98
C LYS A 249 11.32 -21.20 -22.92
N ARG A 250 11.82 -19.97 -22.79
CA ARG A 250 12.79 -19.55 -21.77
C ARG A 250 12.20 -18.47 -20.86
N GLU A 251 12.85 -18.19 -19.73
CA GLU A 251 12.50 -17.05 -18.90
C GLU A 251 12.93 -15.73 -19.57
N PRO A 252 12.07 -14.70 -19.57
CA PRO A 252 12.42 -13.38 -20.10
C PRO A 252 13.35 -12.61 -19.15
N GLN A 253 14.16 -11.70 -19.72
CA GLN A 253 15.06 -10.82 -18.98
C GLN A 253 14.67 -9.36 -19.23
N PHE A 254 13.75 -8.84 -18.44
CA PHE A 254 13.24 -7.48 -18.56
C PHE A 254 14.21 -6.43 -18.01
N LYS A 255 14.45 -5.36 -18.78
CA LYS A 255 15.37 -4.27 -18.44
C LYS A 255 14.64 -2.96 -18.10
N GLY A 256 13.37 -2.81 -18.49
CA GLY A 256 12.58 -1.61 -18.25
C GLY A 256 12.72 -0.56 -19.36
N ASN A 257 13.00 -0.95 -20.58
CA ASN A 257 13.19 -0.08 -21.75
C ASN A 257 12.40 -0.55 -22.99
#